data_699966fc4b93518925fb64fbcf3ceb6d
#
_entry.id   699966fc4b93518925fb64fbcf3ceb6d
#
_cell.length_a   1.000
_cell.length_b   1.000
_cell.length_c   1.000
_cell.angle_alpha   90.00
_cell.angle_beta   90.00
_cell.angle_gamma   90.00
#
_symmetry.space_group_name_H-M   'P 1'
#
loop_
_entity.id
_entity.type
_entity.pdbx_description
1 polymer ?
#
loop_
_entity_poly.entity_id
_entity_poly.type
_entity_poly.pdbx_seq_one_letter_code
_entity_poly.pdbx_strand_id
1 'polypeptide(L)'
;MGVGNFFGLLPQEMAASRLYGVELDSITGRIAKQLYSDADITVAGFETTNRRDFYDLAVGNVPFGQYQVNDRAYNKLGFSIHDYFFAKTLDQVRPGGVIAFVTSRYTMDKQSPEVRKYIAQRAELLGAIRLPNNAFRANAGTDVVSDIIFLQKRDRPIEIEPEWVHLGTNEDGFAINSYFVEHPEMMLGRPSAESTQYGREDFTLDPIEGLELADQLHDAIKYIRGTYTEAELPDLGEGEEIDTSIPADPDVKNYSYTLVDGQVYYRENSRMVRPDLNATATERVKGMIGLRDCVHTLIEQQMDASVPDATIRRTQEELNDLYDNFSSRFGLVNSRGNALAFADDSSYYLLCSLEVLDENGELERKADMFTRRTIKPHEVVTSVDTASEALALSISEKAGVDMEYMSELTGKSEEEQIGRAHV
;
A
#
# COMPACT_ATOMS: atom_id res chain seq x y z
N MET A 1 12.93 2.91 -3.00
CA MET A 1 14.35 2.65 -3.37
C MET A 1 15.06 3.91 -3.93
N GLY A 2 14.34 4.93 -4.29
CA GLY A 2 14.87 6.09 -5.00
C GLY A 2 15.43 5.68 -6.36
N VAL A 3 16.45 6.37 -6.81
CA VAL A 3 17.17 6.04 -8.05
C VAL A 3 18.10 4.83 -7.95
N GLY A 4 18.07 4.09 -6.82
CA GLY A 4 18.87 2.88 -6.63
C GLY A 4 20.24 3.11 -5.97
N ASN A 5 20.37 4.11 -5.11
CA ASN A 5 21.65 4.41 -4.45
C ASN A 5 22.25 3.22 -3.72
N PHE A 6 21.41 2.38 -3.05
CA PHE A 6 21.89 1.17 -2.40
C PHE A 6 22.44 0.14 -3.39
N PHE A 7 21.90 0.07 -4.61
CA PHE A 7 22.42 -0.83 -5.64
C PHE A 7 23.79 -0.37 -6.14
N GLY A 8 23.97 0.95 -6.31
CA GLY A 8 25.25 1.52 -6.76
C GLY A 8 26.37 1.41 -5.74
N LEU A 9 26.05 1.15 -4.47
CA LEU A 9 27.01 0.99 -3.38
C LEU A 9 27.18 -0.48 -2.95
N LEU A 10 26.65 -1.43 -3.74
CA LEU A 10 26.78 -2.86 -3.44
C LEU A 10 28.26 -3.25 -3.38
N PRO A 11 28.73 -3.89 -2.29
CA PRO A 11 30.12 -4.34 -2.18
C PRO A 11 30.41 -5.45 -3.20
N GLN A 12 31.68 -5.56 -3.57
CA GLN A 12 32.13 -6.50 -4.60
C GLN A 12 31.80 -7.96 -4.26
N GLU A 13 31.83 -8.29 -2.98
CA GLU A 13 31.50 -9.62 -2.44
C GLU A 13 30.04 -10.00 -2.72
N MET A 14 29.17 -9.01 -2.91
CA MET A 14 27.76 -9.18 -3.20
C MET A 14 27.39 -8.93 -4.69
N ALA A 15 28.37 -8.79 -5.58
CA ALA A 15 28.14 -8.47 -7.00
C ALA A 15 27.31 -9.52 -7.75
N ALA A 16 27.27 -10.77 -7.27
CA ALA A 16 26.43 -11.84 -7.82
C ALA A 16 24.99 -11.85 -7.30
N SER A 17 24.63 -10.93 -6.40
CA SER A 17 23.28 -10.86 -5.82
C SER A 17 22.24 -10.49 -6.86
N ARG A 18 21.05 -11.10 -6.76
CA ARG A 18 19.88 -10.66 -7.52
C ARG A 18 19.25 -9.46 -6.82
N LEU A 19 19.07 -8.39 -7.57
CA LEU A 19 18.59 -7.11 -7.06
C LEU A 19 17.10 -6.93 -7.36
N TYR A 20 16.35 -6.59 -6.32
CA TYR A 20 14.93 -6.31 -6.39
C TYR A 20 14.67 -4.92 -5.81
N GLY A 21 13.92 -4.10 -6.53
CA GLY A 21 13.61 -2.75 -6.09
C GLY A 21 12.14 -2.40 -6.23
N VAL A 22 11.63 -1.60 -5.29
CA VAL A 22 10.27 -1.05 -5.35
C VAL A 22 10.36 0.45 -5.19
N GLU A 23 9.75 1.20 -6.11
CA GLU A 23 9.70 2.65 -6.08
C GLU A 23 8.31 3.14 -6.46
N LEU A 24 7.74 4.00 -5.62
CA LEU A 24 6.41 4.56 -5.85
C LEU A 24 6.43 5.64 -6.93
N ASP A 25 7.43 6.51 -6.92
CA ASP A 25 7.54 7.59 -7.89
C ASP A 25 7.92 7.06 -9.28
N SER A 26 7.08 7.37 -10.25
CA SER A 26 7.22 6.82 -11.61
C SER A 26 8.46 7.33 -12.35
N ILE A 27 8.89 8.56 -12.10
CA ILE A 27 10.08 9.15 -12.76
C ILE A 27 11.33 8.52 -12.17
N THR A 28 11.44 8.53 -10.86
CA THR A 28 12.54 7.96 -10.10
C THR A 28 12.71 6.46 -10.37
N GLY A 29 11.59 5.71 -10.38
CA GLY A 29 11.61 4.29 -10.69
C GLY A 29 12.03 3.98 -12.13
N ARG A 30 11.65 4.81 -13.09
CA ARG A 30 12.09 4.68 -14.49
C ARG A 30 13.59 4.98 -14.64
N ILE A 31 14.11 5.97 -13.92
CA ILE A 31 15.56 6.25 -13.89
C ILE A 31 16.29 5.04 -13.33
N ALA A 32 15.84 4.49 -12.21
CA ALA A 32 16.44 3.31 -11.61
C ALA A 32 16.47 2.11 -12.58
N LYS A 33 15.38 1.85 -13.31
CA LYS A 33 15.32 0.80 -14.35
C LYS A 33 16.36 0.98 -15.48
N GLN A 34 16.68 2.21 -15.83
CA GLN A 34 17.70 2.48 -16.84
C GLN A 34 19.12 2.33 -16.29
N LEU A 35 19.35 2.69 -15.02
CA LEU A 35 20.64 2.57 -14.36
C LEU A 35 21.00 1.11 -14.03
N TYR A 36 19.98 0.30 -13.68
CA TYR A 36 20.15 -1.08 -13.20
C TYR A 36 19.26 -2.03 -14.03
N SER A 37 19.63 -2.24 -15.29
CA SER A 37 18.85 -3.05 -16.26
C SER A 37 18.69 -4.50 -15.86
N ASP A 38 19.62 -5.02 -15.07
CA ASP A 38 19.63 -6.43 -14.62
C ASP A 38 18.85 -6.63 -13.31
N ALA A 39 18.38 -5.54 -12.70
CA ALA A 39 17.58 -5.59 -11.48
C ALA A 39 16.08 -5.70 -11.79
N ASP A 40 15.36 -6.46 -10.98
CA ASP A 40 13.89 -6.54 -11.01
C ASP A 40 13.30 -5.34 -10.24
N ILE A 41 12.98 -4.26 -10.95
CA ILE A 41 12.47 -3.02 -10.34
C ILE A 41 10.98 -2.86 -10.66
N THR A 42 10.16 -2.87 -9.62
CA THR A 42 8.71 -2.61 -9.69
C THR A 42 8.43 -1.14 -9.40
N VAL A 43 7.74 -0.46 -10.33
CA VAL A 43 7.28 0.93 -10.14
C VAL A 43 5.85 0.89 -9.64
N ALA A 44 5.70 0.79 -8.32
CA ALA A 44 4.41 0.71 -7.63
C ALA A 44 4.59 0.98 -6.13
N GLY A 45 3.49 1.07 -5.40
CA GLY A 45 3.54 1.16 -3.94
C GLY A 45 4.04 -0.14 -3.29
N PHE A 46 4.64 -0.03 -2.10
CA PHE A 46 5.17 -1.20 -1.40
C PHE A 46 4.07 -2.20 -0.99
N GLU A 47 2.83 -1.74 -0.83
CA GLU A 47 1.66 -2.56 -0.57
C GLU A 47 1.38 -3.60 -1.67
N THR A 48 1.86 -3.37 -2.89
CA THR A 48 1.65 -4.29 -4.02
C THR A 48 2.60 -5.50 -4.01
N THR A 49 3.64 -5.49 -3.16
CA THR A 49 4.58 -6.62 -3.07
C THR A 49 4.00 -7.73 -2.22
N ASN A 50 4.23 -8.99 -2.60
CA ASN A 50 3.61 -10.16 -1.97
C ASN A 50 4.54 -11.37 -1.76
N ARG A 51 5.84 -11.25 -2.01
CA ARG A 51 6.79 -12.33 -1.75
C ARG A 51 6.88 -12.60 -0.26
N ARG A 52 7.04 -13.87 0.13
CA ARG A 52 7.19 -14.28 1.53
C ARG A 52 8.45 -15.14 1.67
N ASP A 53 9.15 -14.98 2.78
CA ASP A 53 10.36 -15.74 3.12
C ASP A 53 11.37 -15.84 1.94
N PHE A 54 11.50 -14.75 1.19
CA PHE A 54 12.17 -14.76 -0.11
C PHE A 54 13.52 -14.06 -0.10
N TYR A 55 13.64 -12.88 0.51
CA TYR A 55 14.85 -12.07 0.44
C TYR A 55 15.85 -12.44 1.53
N ASP A 56 17.14 -12.52 1.16
CA ASP A 56 18.23 -12.67 2.14
C ASP A 56 18.50 -11.38 2.90
N LEU A 57 18.38 -10.26 2.20
CA LEU A 57 18.65 -8.93 2.73
C LEU A 57 17.63 -7.92 2.22
N ALA A 58 17.12 -7.09 3.12
CA ALA A 58 16.32 -5.92 2.79
C ALA A 58 17.00 -4.66 3.33
N VAL A 59 17.29 -3.71 2.43
CA VAL A 59 17.97 -2.45 2.77
C VAL A 59 17.11 -1.30 2.25
N GLY A 60 16.97 -0.23 3.03
CA GLY A 60 16.22 0.93 2.57
C GLY A 60 16.24 2.10 3.53
N ASN A 61 15.96 3.27 2.99
CA ASN A 61 15.54 4.44 3.74
C ASN A 61 14.02 4.49 3.63
N VAL A 62 13.32 4.08 4.69
CA VAL A 62 11.85 4.00 4.67
C VAL A 62 11.23 5.40 4.79
N PRO A 63 10.06 5.64 4.17
CA PRO A 63 9.41 6.93 4.27
C PRO A 63 9.00 7.23 5.72
N PHE A 64 9.20 8.49 6.15
CA PHE A 64 8.83 8.96 7.48
C PHE A 64 7.44 9.60 7.43
N GLY A 65 6.61 9.31 8.41
CA GLY A 65 5.29 9.94 8.49
C GLY A 65 4.36 9.29 9.51
N GLN A 66 3.30 10.03 9.86
CA GLN A 66 2.28 9.57 10.81
C GLN A 66 1.05 8.96 10.11
N TYR A 67 1.04 8.93 8.77
CA TYR A 67 -0.05 8.33 8.00
C TYR A 67 0.14 6.81 7.87
N GLN A 68 -0.95 6.14 7.56
CA GLN A 68 -1.00 4.69 7.38
C GLN A 68 -1.07 4.35 5.89
N VAL A 69 -0.48 3.23 5.51
CA VAL A 69 -0.63 2.64 4.18
C VAL A 69 -1.83 1.71 4.19
N ASN A 70 -2.66 1.78 3.16
CA ASN A 70 -3.78 0.86 3.02
C ASN A 70 -3.28 -0.47 2.42
N ASP A 71 -2.95 -1.41 3.30
CA ASP A 71 -2.63 -2.79 2.94
C ASP A 71 -3.49 -3.71 3.82
N ARG A 72 -4.41 -4.44 3.18
CA ARG A 72 -5.42 -5.25 3.87
C ARG A 72 -4.82 -6.21 4.90
N ALA A 73 -3.66 -6.79 4.60
CA ALA A 73 -2.99 -7.74 5.50
C ALA A 73 -2.48 -7.08 6.79
N TYR A 74 -2.17 -5.77 6.74
CA TYR A 74 -1.53 -5.03 7.83
C TYR A 74 -2.42 -3.95 8.45
N ASN A 75 -3.59 -3.63 7.85
CA ASN A 75 -4.49 -2.58 8.34
C ASN A 75 -4.88 -2.73 9.82
N LYS A 76 -5.03 -3.98 10.29
CA LYS A 76 -5.38 -4.28 11.69
C LYS A 76 -4.29 -3.88 12.70
N LEU A 77 -3.04 -3.72 12.26
CA LEU A 77 -1.93 -3.33 13.12
C LEU A 77 -1.98 -1.84 13.48
N GLY A 78 -2.61 -1.02 12.64
CA GLY A 78 -2.71 0.44 12.86
C GLY A 78 -1.35 1.16 12.85
N PHE A 79 -0.34 0.56 12.23
CA PHE A 79 1.02 1.07 12.23
C PHE A 79 1.17 2.31 11.33
N SER A 80 2.05 3.24 11.73
CA SER A 80 2.49 4.32 10.86
C SER A 80 3.28 3.78 9.67
N ILE A 81 3.46 4.58 8.62
CA ILE A 81 4.10 4.11 7.38
C ILE A 81 5.48 3.47 7.64
N HIS A 82 6.35 4.10 8.44
CA HIS A 82 7.68 3.53 8.72
C HIS A 82 7.59 2.20 9.48
N ASP A 83 6.66 2.07 10.42
CA ASP A 83 6.44 0.84 11.18
C ASP A 83 5.84 -0.27 10.32
N TYR A 84 4.94 0.09 9.39
CA TYR A 84 4.39 -0.82 8.39
C TYR A 84 5.48 -1.44 7.50
N PHE A 85 6.47 -0.64 7.09
CA PHE A 85 7.59 -1.16 6.30
C PHE A 85 8.34 -2.27 7.03
N PHE A 86 8.59 -2.13 8.33
CA PHE A 86 9.18 -3.22 9.14
C PHE A 86 8.29 -4.46 9.16
N ALA A 87 6.99 -4.29 9.46
CA ALA A 87 6.07 -5.41 9.57
C ALA A 87 5.99 -6.22 8.27
N LYS A 88 5.83 -5.55 7.13
CA LYS A 88 5.74 -6.20 5.83
C LYS A 88 7.06 -6.81 5.38
N THR A 89 8.18 -6.13 5.61
CA THR A 89 9.50 -6.65 5.23
C THR A 89 9.88 -7.89 6.05
N LEU A 90 9.47 -7.95 7.33
CA LEU A 90 9.65 -9.15 8.16
C LEU A 90 8.95 -10.38 7.57
N ASP A 91 7.82 -10.21 6.89
CA ASP A 91 7.16 -11.33 6.19
C ASP A 91 7.87 -11.70 4.88
N GLN A 92 8.56 -10.74 4.25
CA GLN A 92 9.19 -10.93 2.94
C GLN A 92 10.62 -11.45 3.00
N VAL A 93 11.35 -11.12 4.05
CA VAL A 93 12.69 -11.64 4.29
C VAL A 93 12.59 -13.07 4.81
N ARG A 94 13.50 -13.96 4.36
CA ARG A 94 13.54 -15.36 4.83
C ARG A 94 13.98 -15.47 6.30
N PRO A 95 13.70 -16.57 6.98
CA PRO A 95 14.33 -16.88 8.27
C PRO A 95 15.86 -16.77 8.18
N GLY A 96 16.47 -16.15 9.19
CA GLY A 96 17.92 -15.85 9.20
C GLY A 96 18.35 -14.69 8.31
N GLY A 97 17.47 -14.17 7.44
CA GLY A 97 17.75 -13.01 6.61
C GLY A 97 17.77 -11.71 7.42
N VAL A 98 18.36 -10.67 6.86
CA VAL A 98 18.67 -9.41 7.56
C VAL A 98 17.87 -8.24 6.98
N ILE A 99 17.45 -7.35 7.86
CA ILE A 99 16.83 -6.05 7.51
C ILE A 99 17.74 -4.95 8.04
N ALA A 100 18.10 -3.99 7.20
CA ALA A 100 18.85 -2.80 7.57
C ALA A 100 18.14 -1.55 7.05
N PHE A 101 17.36 -0.90 7.91
CA PHE A 101 16.56 0.26 7.54
C PHE A 101 16.99 1.53 8.23
N VAL A 102 17.10 2.60 7.45
CA VAL A 102 17.10 3.97 7.96
C VAL A 102 15.65 4.38 8.19
N THR A 103 15.33 4.81 9.39
CA THR A 103 13.98 5.15 9.82
C THR A 103 13.97 6.35 10.75
N SER A 104 12.79 6.87 11.05
CA SER A 104 12.60 7.88 12.08
C SER A 104 12.95 7.32 13.46
N ARG A 105 13.57 8.13 14.34
CA ARG A 105 13.80 7.76 15.74
C ARG A 105 12.54 7.24 16.46
N TYR A 106 11.35 7.65 15.99
CA TYR A 106 10.09 7.24 16.60
C TYR A 106 9.75 5.75 16.45
N THR A 107 10.42 4.99 15.59
CA THR A 107 10.32 3.53 15.62
C THR A 107 10.84 3.00 16.97
N MET A 108 11.97 3.54 17.46
CA MET A 108 12.57 3.14 18.73
C MET A 108 11.98 3.90 19.93
N ASP A 109 11.72 5.20 19.80
CA ASP A 109 11.38 6.09 20.93
C ASP A 109 9.87 6.31 21.16
N LYS A 110 8.99 5.72 20.33
CA LYS A 110 7.53 5.87 20.50
C LYS A 110 7.08 5.37 21.88
N GLN A 111 6.20 6.13 22.55
CA GLN A 111 5.66 5.76 23.87
C GLN A 111 5.01 4.37 23.86
N SER A 112 4.18 4.08 22.85
CA SER A 112 3.59 2.74 22.71
C SER A 112 4.66 1.73 22.30
N PRO A 113 4.81 0.60 23.02
CA PRO A 113 5.79 -0.44 22.71
C PRO A 113 5.31 -1.43 21.62
N GLU A 114 4.08 -1.31 21.12
CA GLU A 114 3.43 -2.33 20.29
C GLU A 114 4.22 -2.69 19.04
N VAL A 115 4.78 -1.70 18.36
CA VAL A 115 5.62 -1.92 17.16
C VAL A 115 6.88 -2.70 17.52
N ARG A 116 7.55 -2.28 18.59
CA ARG A 116 8.79 -2.93 19.04
C ARG A 116 8.53 -4.35 19.54
N LYS A 117 7.40 -4.59 20.24
CA LYS A 117 6.96 -5.95 20.61
C LYS A 117 6.74 -6.80 19.36
N TYR A 118 6.01 -6.26 18.36
CA TYR A 118 5.77 -6.97 17.12
C TYR A 118 7.08 -7.38 16.43
N ILE A 119 8.05 -6.46 16.37
CA ILE A 119 9.37 -6.70 15.76
C ILE A 119 10.15 -7.72 16.59
N ALA A 120 10.26 -7.53 17.91
CA ALA A 120 11.04 -8.39 18.81
C ALA A 120 10.59 -9.86 18.79
N GLN A 121 9.29 -10.08 18.66
CA GLN A 121 8.73 -11.41 18.54
C GLN A 121 9.18 -12.13 17.25
N ARG A 122 9.44 -11.38 16.16
CA ARG A 122 9.72 -11.91 14.82
C ARG A 122 11.17 -11.80 14.40
N ALA A 123 11.93 -10.92 15.02
CA ALA A 123 13.32 -10.66 14.70
C ALA A 123 14.17 -10.43 15.97
N GLU A 124 15.45 -10.67 15.85
CA GLU A 124 16.47 -10.26 16.80
C GLU A 124 17.00 -8.88 16.41
N LEU A 125 17.16 -7.99 17.39
CA LEU A 125 17.84 -6.73 17.18
C LEU A 125 19.36 -7.01 17.20
N LEU A 126 20.00 -6.89 16.04
CA LEU A 126 21.46 -7.00 15.93
C LEU A 126 22.16 -5.75 16.44
N GLY A 127 21.46 -4.63 16.40
CA GLY A 127 21.85 -3.33 16.91
C GLY A 127 21.14 -2.19 16.19
N ALA A 128 21.31 -0.98 16.71
CA ALA A 128 20.79 0.24 16.11
C ALA A 128 21.82 1.38 16.25
N ILE A 129 21.90 2.25 15.25
CA ILE A 129 22.79 3.41 15.24
C ILE A 129 21.91 4.66 15.11
N ARG A 130 22.03 5.60 16.06
CA ARG A 130 21.33 6.86 16.01
C ARG A 130 22.18 7.94 15.37
N LEU A 131 21.68 8.52 14.30
CA LEU A 131 22.35 9.56 13.52
C LEU A 131 22.03 10.96 14.07
N PRO A 132 23.00 11.91 14.00
CA PRO A 132 22.76 13.29 14.38
C PRO A 132 21.71 13.95 13.46
N ASN A 133 21.06 14.99 13.97
CA ASN A 133 19.94 15.67 13.29
C ASN A 133 20.29 16.20 11.89
N ASN A 134 21.55 16.54 11.64
CA ASN A 134 22.04 17.07 10.37
C ASN A 134 22.46 16.02 9.33
N ALA A 135 22.34 14.73 9.63
CA ALA A 135 22.81 13.63 8.76
C ALA A 135 22.25 13.69 7.33
N PHE A 136 21.03 14.21 7.16
CA PHE A 136 20.35 14.34 5.86
C PHE A 136 20.22 15.77 5.35
N ARG A 137 20.78 16.76 6.05
CA ARG A 137 20.68 18.17 5.67
C ARG A 137 21.17 18.45 4.26
N ALA A 138 22.32 17.87 3.87
CA ALA A 138 22.90 18.08 2.55
C ALA A 138 22.07 17.50 1.41
N ASN A 139 21.37 16.39 1.64
CA ASN A 139 20.68 15.62 0.61
C ASN A 139 19.17 15.88 0.60
N ALA A 140 18.55 16.11 1.77
CA ALA A 140 17.11 16.27 1.91
C ALA A 140 16.69 17.63 2.46
N GLY A 141 17.63 18.47 2.89
CA GLY A 141 17.35 19.81 3.44
C GLY A 141 16.56 19.76 4.76
N THR A 142 16.60 18.65 5.47
CA THR A 142 15.86 18.45 6.72
C THR A 142 16.79 18.12 7.88
N ASP A 143 16.45 18.61 9.07
CA ASP A 143 17.13 18.31 10.31
C ASP A 143 16.25 17.37 11.13
N VAL A 144 16.57 16.07 11.08
CA VAL A 144 15.82 15.03 11.79
C VAL A 144 16.75 13.97 12.36
N VAL A 145 16.52 13.59 13.60
CA VAL A 145 17.18 12.43 14.20
C VAL A 145 16.59 11.17 13.60
N SER A 146 17.47 10.32 13.09
CA SER A 146 17.10 9.07 12.44
C SER A 146 17.91 7.91 13.00
N ASP A 147 17.34 6.73 12.94
CA ASP A 147 17.99 5.50 13.38
C ASP A 147 18.26 4.58 12.19
N ILE A 148 19.41 3.90 12.19
CA ILE A 148 19.66 2.73 11.34
C ILE A 148 19.43 1.51 12.22
N ILE A 149 18.42 0.70 11.90
CA ILE A 149 18.06 -0.47 12.69
C ILE A 149 18.43 -1.73 11.92
N PHE A 150 19.17 -2.62 12.57
CA PHE A 150 19.59 -3.91 12.01
C PHE A 150 18.86 -5.04 12.74
N LEU A 151 18.10 -5.82 11.96
CA LEU A 151 17.31 -6.93 12.46
C LEU A 151 17.66 -8.21 11.74
N GLN A 152 17.63 -9.35 12.44
CA GLN A 152 17.69 -10.67 11.82
C GLN A 152 16.39 -11.43 12.09
N LYS A 153 15.72 -11.88 11.02
CA LYS A 153 14.45 -12.59 11.13
C LYS A 153 14.64 -13.93 11.84
N ARG A 154 13.76 -14.22 12.81
CA ARG A 154 13.68 -15.51 13.51
C ARG A 154 13.02 -16.57 12.61
N ASP A 155 13.30 -17.83 12.89
CA ASP A 155 12.68 -18.96 12.20
C ASP A 155 11.15 -19.01 12.45
N ARG A 156 10.73 -18.58 13.62
CA ARG A 156 9.33 -18.48 14.03
C ARG A 156 9.13 -17.35 15.03
N PRO A 157 7.94 -16.76 15.07
CA PRO A 157 7.58 -15.82 16.13
C PRO A 157 7.67 -16.50 17.50
N ILE A 158 8.22 -15.77 18.48
CA ILE A 158 8.33 -16.21 19.87
C ILE A 158 7.78 -15.12 20.80
N GLU A 159 7.22 -15.52 21.93
CA GLU A 159 6.83 -14.58 22.97
C GLU A 159 8.06 -14.13 23.75
N ILE A 160 8.56 -12.93 23.41
CA ILE A 160 9.70 -12.31 24.07
C ILE A 160 9.48 -10.80 24.16
N GLU A 161 9.96 -10.20 25.23
CA GLU A 161 9.91 -8.75 25.47
C GLU A 161 11.25 -8.29 26.04
N PRO A 162 12.31 -8.19 25.19
CA PRO A 162 13.62 -7.71 25.61
C PRO A 162 13.57 -6.23 26.00
N GLU A 163 14.57 -5.75 26.75
CA GLU A 163 14.65 -4.39 27.29
C GLU A 163 14.47 -3.31 26.22
N TRP A 164 15.02 -3.49 25.03
CA TRP A 164 14.89 -2.51 23.94
C TRP A 164 13.44 -2.30 23.42
N VAL A 165 12.50 -3.11 23.86
CA VAL A 165 11.07 -2.88 23.59
C VAL A 165 10.56 -1.66 24.37
N HIS A 166 11.20 -1.33 25.49
CA HIS A 166 10.82 -0.26 26.40
C HIS A 166 11.68 1.00 26.23
N LEU A 167 11.22 2.08 26.83
CA LEU A 167 11.98 3.30 26.98
C LEU A 167 12.68 3.29 28.33
N GLY A 168 13.86 3.87 28.34
CA GLY A 168 14.61 4.21 29.54
C GLY A 168 14.81 5.72 29.64
N THR A 169 15.59 6.14 30.61
CA THR A 169 16.01 7.54 30.78
C THR A 169 17.53 7.60 30.74
N ASN A 170 18.09 8.42 29.85
CA ASN A 170 19.53 8.63 29.79
C ASN A 170 20.03 9.55 30.91
N GLU A 171 21.36 9.75 31.01
CA GLU A 171 21.99 10.59 32.04
C GLU A 171 21.53 12.06 31.99
N ASP A 172 21.11 12.56 30.80
CA ASP A 172 20.62 13.91 30.59
C ASP A 172 19.12 14.06 30.90
N GLY A 173 18.44 12.98 31.30
CA GLY A 173 17.04 12.99 31.68
C GLY A 173 16.05 12.81 30.50
N PHE A 174 16.53 12.49 29.30
CA PHE A 174 15.66 12.22 28.15
C PHE A 174 15.11 10.81 28.17
N ALA A 175 13.81 10.68 27.88
CA ALA A 175 13.17 9.40 27.64
C ALA A 175 13.48 8.94 26.22
N ILE A 176 14.35 7.97 26.08
CA ILE A 176 14.78 7.34 24.82
C ILE A 176 14.68 5.83 24.94
N ASN A 177 14.86 5.12 23.82
CA ASN A 177 14.88 3.66 23.84
C ASN A 177 15.96 3.11 24.77
N SER A 178 15.63 2.08 25.59
CA SER A 178 16.58 1.50 26.54
C SER A 178 17.84 0.96 25.85
N TYR A 179 17.77 0.52 24.60
CA TYR A 179 18.95 0.16 23.84
C TYR A 179 20.00 1.29 23.79
N PHE A 180 19.58 2.53 23.53
CA PHE A 180 20.49 3.67 23.49
C PHE A 180 20.92 4.18 24.88
N VAL A 181 20.15 3.82 25.91
CA VAL A 181 20.58 4.06 27.31
C VAL A 181 21.71 3.10 27.67
N GLU A 182 21.62 1.85 27.27
CA GLU A 182 22.64 0.80 27.53
C GLU A 182 23.84 0.92 26.59
N HIS A 183 23.63 1.47 25.38
CA HIS A 183 24.63 1.61 24.32
C HIS A 183 24.77 3.06 23.87
N PRO A 184 25.23 3.99 24.74
CA PRO A 184 25.36 5.40 24.38
C PRO A 184 26.36 5.64 23.22
N GLU A 185 27.33 4.74 23.03
CA GLU A 185 28.30 4.75 21.92
C GLU A 185 27.64 4.59 20.55
N MET A 186 26.41 4.09 20.52
CA MET A 186 25.63 3.94 19.28
C MET A 186 24.86 5.21 18.88
N MET A 187 24.93 6.25 19.68
CA MET A 187 24.41 7.59 19.35
C MET A 187 25.57 8.47 18.82
N LEU A 188 25.55 8.79 17.52
CA LEU A 188 26.63 9.50 16.83
C LEU A 188 26.49 11.02 16.95
N GLY A 189 26.28 11.51 18.17
CA GLY A 189 26.05 12.92 18.46
C GLY A 189 25.96 13.19 19.96
N ARG A 190 25.65 14.42 20.32
CA ARG A 190 25.40 14.85 21.70
C ARG A 190 23.91 14.99 21.92
N PRO A 191 23.30 14.31 22.90
CA PRO A 191 21.95 14.58 23.35
C PRO A 191 21.75 16.06 23.67
N SER A 192 20.69 16.65 23.12
CA SER A 192 20.30 18.00 23.43
C SER A 192 18.77 18.16 23.35
N ALA A 193 18.27 19.33 23.75
CA ALA A 193 16.87 19.65 23.67
C ALA A 193 16.61 20.66 22.54
N GLU A 194 15.61 20.36 21.69
CA GLU A 194 15.12 21.29 20.69
C GLU A 194 13.71 21.76 21.05
N SER A 195 13.48 23.06 20.93
CA SER A 195 12.15 23.61 21.17
C SER A 195 11.22 23.30 20.01
N THR A 196 10.16 22.56 20.28
CA THR A 196 9.13 22.27 19.28
C THR A 196 8.26 23.51 19.01
N GLN A 197 7.52 23.52 17.90
CA GLN A 197 6.56 24.56 17.52
C GLN A 197 5.49 24.82 18.60
N TYR A 198 5.31 23.90 19.54
CA TYR A 198 4.35 23.99 20.64
C TYR A 198 4.99 24.34 21.99
N GLY A 199 6.26 24.80 22.00
CA GLY A 199 6.97 25.23 23.22
C GLY A 199 7.34 24.09 24.18
N ARG A 200 7.32 22.84 23.72
CA ARG A 200 7.84 21.68 24.46
C ARG A 200 9.26 21.39 24.00
N GLU A 201 10.11 21.04 24.95
CA GLU A 201 11.43 20.51 24.63
C GLU A 201 11.30 19.06 24.17
N ASP A 202 11.86 18.75 23.00
CA ASP A 202 11.95 17.41 22.47
C ASP A 202 13.42 17.00 22.33
N PHE A 203 13.69 15.73 22.43
CA PHE A 203 15.03 15.17 22.27
C PHE A 203 15.53 15.42 20.84
N THR A 204 16.75 15.92 20.71
CA THR A 204 17.52 15.95 19.48
C THR A 204 18.92 15.42 19.70
N LEU A 205 19.64 15.17 18.64
CA LEU A 205 21.02 14.70 18.69
C LEU A 205 21.88 15.62 17.81
N ASP A 206 22.65 16.50 18.43
CA ASP A 206 23.52 17.42 17.72
C ASP A 206 24.80 16.75 17.25
N PRO A 207 25.35 17.11 16.08
CA PRO A 207 26.63 16.57 15.63
C PRO A 207 27.77 16.94 16.59
N ILE A 208 28.76 16.07 16.70
CA ILE A 208 29.96 16.33 17.48
C ILE A 208 30.91 17.17 16.64
N GLU A 209 31.25 18.35 17.12
CA GLU A 209 32.15 19.27 16.40
C GLU A 209 33.54 18.63 16.23
N GLY A 210 34.06 18.66 15.01
CA GLY A 210 35.37 18.12 14.66
C GLY A 210 35.41 16.60 14.42
N LEU A 211 34.29 15.90 14.49
CA LEU A 211 34.19 14.48 14.10
C LEU A 211 33.38 14.33 12.82
N GLU A 212 33.94 13.56 11.89
CA GLU A 212 33.22 13.21 10.65
C GLU A 212 32.24 12.06 10.92
N LEU A 213 31.00 12.19 10.40
CA LEU A 213 29.96 11.17 10.59
C LEU A 213 30.39 9.81 10.00
N ALA A 214 31.14 9.82 8.89
CA ALA A 214 31.63 8.60 8.25
C ALA A 214 32.54 7.78 9.16
N ASP A 215 33.44 8.45 9.90
CA ASP A 215 34.37 7.80 10.83
C ASP A 215 33.62 7.22 12.03
N GLN A 216 32.65 7.98 12.57
CA GLN A 216 31.80 7.51 13.66
C GLN A 216 30.96 6.30 13.24
N LEU A 217 30.39 6.30 12.02
CA LEU A 217 29.66 5.15 11.46
C LEU A 217 30.56 3.93 11.31
N HIS A 218 31.81 4.13 10.81
CA HIS A 218 32.76 3.06 10.65
C HIS A 218 33.11 2.40 12.00
N ASP A 219 33.14 3.16 13.08
CA ASP A 219 33.37 2.63 14.42
C ASP A 219 32.13 1.96 15.00
N ALA A 220 30.95 2.57 14.87
CA ALA A 220 29.70 2.04 15.41
C ALA A 220 29.32 0.69 14.75
N ILE A 221 29.54 0.53 13.44
CA ILE A 221 29.17 -0.70 12.71
C ILE A 221 29.93 -1.94 13.24
N LYS A 222 31.06 -1.76 13.91
CA LYS A 222 31.85 -2.86 14.50
C LYS A 222 31.11 -3.54 15.67
N TYR A 223 30.15 -2.85 16.27
CA TYR A 223 29.31 -3.39 17.34
C TYR A 223 28.09 -4.15 16.79
N ILE A 224 27.73 -3.94 15.52
CA ILE A 224 26.64 -4.68 14.88
C ILE A 224 27.15 -6.08 14.55
N ARG A 225 26.51 -7.09 15.14
CA ARG A 225 26.92 -8.49 14.95
C ARG A 225 25.72 -9.35 14.62
N GLY A 226 25.78 -10.02 13.49
CA GLY A 226 24.82 -11.02 13.07
C GLY A 226 25.54 -12.30 12.67
N THR A 227 24.85 -13.42 12.71
CA THR A 227 25.34 -14.68 12.21
C THR A 227 24.69 -14.96 10.87
N TYR A 228 25.51 -15.05 9.82
CA TYR A 228 24.99 -15.50 8.54
C TYR A 228 24.49 -16.94 8.65
N THR A 229 23.23 -17.16 8.32
CA THR A 229 22.65 -18.49 8.22
C THR A 229 22.44 -18.75 6.73
N GLU A 230 23.15 -19.74 6.20
CA GLU A 230 22.93 -20.18 4.82
C GLU A 230 21.47 -20.58 4.66
N ALA A 231 20.85 -20.15 3.55
CA ALA A 231 19.52 -20.62 3.22
C ALA A 231 19.62 -22.14 3.03
N GLU A 232 18.99 -22.91 3.88
CA GLU A 232 18.67 -24.29 3.52
C GLU A 232 17.78 -24.18 2.29
N LEU A 233 18.36 -24.43 1.10
CA LEU A 233 17.54 -24.68 -0.08
C LEU A 233 16.67 -25.86 0.35
N PRO A 234 15.33 -25.73 0.34
CA PRO A 234 14.49 -26.88 0.63
C PRO A 234 14.97 -27.98 -0.31
N ASP A 235 15.35 -29.11 0.27
CA ASP A 235 15.60 -30.31 -0.51
C ASP A 235 14.31 -30.53 -1.28
N LEU A 236 14.35 -30.36 -2.61
CA LEU A 236 13.22 -30.53 -3.50
C LEU A 236 12.78 -32.00 -3.48
N GLY A 237 12.40 -32.45 -2.28
CA GLY A 237 11.75 -33.74 -2.04
C GLY A 237 10.40 -33.73 -2.76
N GLU A 238 10.12 -34.80 -3.48
CA GLU A 238 8.88 -35.13 -4.17
C GLU A 238 7.66 -34.68 -3.34
N GLY A 239 7.11 -33.47 -3.58
CA GLY A 239 5.93 -32.94 -2.89
C GLY A 239 5.77 -31.42 -2.86
N GLU A 240 6.61 -30.66 -3.56
CA GLU A 240 6.35 -29.22 -3.68
C GLU A 240 5.00 -28.99 -4.38
N GLU A 241 4.12 -28.24 -3.71
CA GLU A 241 3.00 -27.57 -4.39
C GLU A 241 3.62 -26.72 -5.50
N ILE A 242 3.52 -27.21 -6.73
CA ILE A 242 3.92 -26.45 -7.90
C ILE A 242 3.22 -25.12 -7.80
N ASP A 243 3.96 -24.01 -7.78
CA ASP A 243 3.39 -22.66 -7.85
C ASP A 243 2.52 -22.60 -9.12
N THR A 244 1.25 -22.87 -8.95
CA THR A 244 0.25 -22.87 -10.03
C THR A 244 -0.27 -21.47 -10.32
N SER A 245 0.32 -20.43 -9.70
CA SER A 245 -0.06 -19.07 -9.98
C SER A 245 0.43 -18.65 -11.37
N ILE A 246 -0.38 -17.83 -12.02
CA ILE A 246 -0.09 -17.26 -13.34
C ILE A 246 0.14 -15.75 -13.23
N PRO A 247 0.84 -15.10 -14.17
CA PRO A 247 0.94 -13.65 -14.22
C PRO A 247 -0.45 -12.99 -14.21
N ALA A 248 -0.59 -11.88 -13.50
CA ALA A 248 -1.86 -11.16 -13.47
C ALA A 248 -2.20 -10.56 -14.83
N ASP A 249 -3.42 -10.78 -15.28
CA ASP A 249 -4.00 -10.05 -16.40
C ASP A 249 -4.20 -8.57 -15.98
N PRO A 250 -3.67 -7.58 -16.72
CA PRO A 250 -3.84 -6.16 -16.43
C PRO A 250 -5.31 -5.74 -16.33
N ASP A 251 -6.19 -6.35 -17.11
CA ASP A 251 -7.60 -6.00 -17.20
C ASP A 251 -8.42 -6.57 -16.03
N VAL A 252 -7.89 -7.52 -15.27
CA VAL A 252 -8.53 -8.03 -14.06
C VAL A 252 -8.23 -7.10 -12.90
N LYS A 253 -9.25 -6.62 -12.21
CA LYS A 253 -9.09 -5.76 -11.03
C LYS A 253 -8.37 -6.49 -9.90
N ASN A 254 -7.48 -5.79 -9.20
CA ASN A 254 -6.79 -6.37 -8.04
C ASN A 254 -7.80 -6.74 -6.93
N TYR A 255 -7.56 -7.83 -6.24
CA TYR A 255 -8.45 -8.42 -5.24
C TYR A 255 -9.82 -8.79 -5.81
N SER A 256 -9.83 -9.41 -6.99
CA SER A 256 -11.03 -9.91 -7.62
C SER A 256 -10.84 -11.32 -8.15
N TYR A 257 -11.90 -12.09 -8.11
CA TYR A 257 -11.96 -13.39 -8.77
C TYR A 257 -12.10 -13.23 -10.28
N THR A 258 -11.53 -14.13 -11.04
CA THR A 258 -11.68 -14.19 -12.50
C THR A 258 -11.68 -15.63 -13.00
N LEU A 259 -12.07 -15.81 -14.25
CA LEU A 259 -12.03 -17.10 -14.94
C LEU A 259 -10.94 -17.10 -16.00
N VAL A 260 -10.02 -18.04 -15.91
CA VAL A 260 -9.03 -18.33 -16.95
C VAL A 260 -9.21 -19.79 -17.36
N ASP A 261 -9.51 -20.04 -18.62
CA ASP A 261 -9.82 -21.37 -19.18
C ASP A 261 -10.88 -22.14 -18.37
N GLY A 262 -11.89 -21.42 -17.84
CA GLY A 262 -12.97 -21.99 -17.05
C GLY A 262 -12.61 -22.33 -15.58
N GLN A 263 -11.38 -22.08 -15.18
CA GLN A 263 -10.90 -22.22 -13.80
C GLN A 263 -10.97 -20.88 -13.05
N VAL A 264 -11.32 -20.92 -11.77
CA VAL A 264 -11.35 -19.74 -10.91
C VAL A 264 -9.95 -19.39 -10.47
N TYR A 265 -9.59 -18.12 -10.64
CA TYR A 265 -8.39 -17.51 -10.09
C TYR A 265 -8.76 -16.28 -9.28
N TYR A 266 -7.92 -15.94 -8.32
CA TYR A 266 -8.03 -14.72 -7.53
C TYR A 266 -6.80 -13.86 -7.77
N ARG A 267 -6.99 -12.61 -8.19
CA ARG A 267 -5.86 -11.71 -8.40
C ARG A 267 -5.38 -11.10 -7.10
N GLU A 268 -4.13 -11.37 -6.78
CA GLU A 268 -3.37 -10.68 -5.73
C GLU A 268 -2.17 -10.00 -6.37
N ASN A 269 -2.29 -8.68 -6.54
CA ASN A 269 -1.24 -7.83 -7.11
C ASN A 269 -0.82 -8.26 -8.53
N SER A 270 0.43 -8.70 -8.70
CA SER A 270 0.99 -9.08 -10.01
C SER A 270 0.74 -10.54 -10.40
N ARG A 271 0.03 -11.32 -9.57
CA ARG A 271 -0.22 -12.74 -9.81
C ARG A 271 -1.69 -13.08 -9.63
N MET A 272 -2.10 -14.14 -10.31
CA MET A 272 -3.40 -14.78 -10.10
C MET A 272 -3.16 -16.18 -9.56
N VAL A 273 -3.75 -16.45 -8.39
CA VAL A 273 -3.60 -17.73 -7.67
C VAL A 273 -4.91 -18.53 -7.73
N ARG A 274 -4.81 -19.84 -7.73
CA ARG A 274 -5.99 -20.69 -7.59
C ARG A 274 -6.43 -20.69 -6.14
N PRO A 275 -7.65 -20.22 -5.83
CA PRO A 275 -8.16 -20.25 -4.46
C PRO A 275 -8.49 -21.70 -4.05
N ASP A 276 -8.29 -22.03 -2.79
CA ASP A 276 -8.73 -23.32 -2.22
C ASP A 276 -10.24 -23.29 -1.98
N LEU A 277 -11.00 -23.65 -3.00
CA LEU A 277 -12.46 -23.69 -3.00
C LEU A 277 -12.97 -25.11 -3.22
N ASN A 278 -13.89 -25.54 -2.40
CA ASN A 278 -14.63 -26.77 -2.70
C ASN A 278 -15.53 -26.58 -3.93
N ALA A 279 -16.03 -27.68 -4.50
CA ALA A 279 -16.84 -27.66 -5.72
C ALA A 279 -18.05 -26.72 -5.64
N THR A 280 -18.74 -26.67 -4.49
CA THR A 280 -19.90 -25.79 -4.31
C THR A 280 -19.52 -24.32 -4.24
N ALA A 281 -18.42 -23.99 -3.54
CA ALA A 281 -17.90 -22.62 -3.46
C ALA A 281 -17.39 -22.17 -4.83
N THR A 282 -16.73 -23.05 -5.60
CA THR A 282 -16.28 -22.76 -6.97
C THR A 282 -17.45 -22.36 -7.88
N GLU A 283 -18.56 -23.12 -7.86
CA GLU A 283 -19.74 -22.79 -8.65
C GLU A 283 -20.44 -21.50 -8.20
N ARG A 284 -20.45 -21.22 -6.89
CA ARG A 284 -20.93 -19.92 -6.36
C ARG A 284 -20.09 -18.76 -6.88
N VAL A 285 -18.77 -18.87 -6.78
CA VAL A 285 -17.82 -17.84 -7.27
C VAL A 285 -17.99 -17.62 -8.77
N LYS A 286 -18.12 -18.68 -9.58
CA LYS A 286 -18.39 -18.55 -11.02
C LYS A 286 -19.67 -17.79 -11.31
N GLY A 287 -20.74 -18.09 -10.60
CA GLY A 287 -22.02 -17.38 -10.77
C GLY A 287 -21.91 -15.91 -10.37
N MET A 288 -21.21 -15.61 -9.28
CA MET A 288 -21.03 -14.24 -8.84
C MET A 288 -20.08 -13.43 -9.74
N ILE A 289 -19.07 -14.06 -10.36
CA ILE A 289 -18.27 -13.43 -11.42
C ILE A 289 -19.18 -13.01 -12.59
N GLY A 290 -20.05 -13.90 -13.07
CA GLY A 290 -20.98 -13.58 -14.15
C GLY A 290 -21.91 -12.43 -13.81
N LEU A 291 -22.48 -12.40 -12.60
CA LEU A 291 -23.29 -11.29 -12.11
C LEU A 291 -22.50 -9.97 -12.08
N ARG A 292 -21.30 -10.00 -11.51
CA ARG A 292 -20.41 -8.83 -11.40
C ARG A 292 -20.09 -8.24 -12.77
N ASP A 293 -19.69 -9.07 -13.71
CA ASP A 293 -19.26 -8.63 -15.03
C ASP A 293 -20.45 -8.03 -15.81
N CYS A 294 -21.64 -8.62 -15.68
CA CYS A 294 -22.86 -8.06 -16.24
C CYS A 294 -23.25 -6.71 -15.60
N VAL A 295 -23.10 -6.58 -14.27
CA VAL A 295 -23.35 -5.31 -13.56
C VAL A 295 -22.36 -4.23 -14.01
N HIS A 296 -21.08 -4.55 -14.14
CA HIS A 296 -20.09 -3.59 -14.63
C HIS A 296 -20.41 -3.14 -16.06
N THR A 297 -20.73 -4.07 -16.96
CA THR A 297 -21.17 -3.76 -18.33
C THR A 297 -22.39 -2.85 -18.32
N LEU A 298 -23.37 -3.12 -17.46
CA LEU A 298 -24.58 -2.30 -17.35
C LEU A 298 -24.28 -0.88 -16.83
N ILE A 299 -23.38 -0.76 -15.87
CA ILE A 299 -22.93 0.55 -15.35
C ILE A 299 -22.23 1.35 -16.46
N GLU A 300 -21.28 0.76 -17.17
CA GLU A 300 -20.55 1.39 -18.27
C GLU A 300 -21.50 1.85 -19.38
N GLN A 301 -22.45 0.99 -19.80
CA GLN A 301 -23.46 1.34 -20.78
C GLN A 301 -24.36 2.49 -20.32
N GLN A 302 -24.70 2.57 -19.04
CA GLN A 302 -25.53 3.66 -18.52
C GLN A 302 -24.76 4.98 -18.42
N MET A 303 -23.46 4.94 -18.24
CA MET A 303 -22.59 6.13 -18.18
C MET A 303 -22.34 6.72 -19.58
N ASP A 304 -22.40 5.92 -20.63
CA ASP A 304 -22.20 6.37 -22.01
C ASP A 304 -23.53 6.88 -22.62
N ALA A 305 -23.56 8.17 -22.96
CA ALA A 305 -24.70 8.81 -23.58
C ALA A 305 -25.02 8.28 -25.00
N SER A 306 -24.03 7.70 -25.68
CA SER A 306 -24.18 7.17 -27.04
C SER A 306 -24.86 5.79 -27.07
N VAL A 307 -24.92 5.09 -25.92
CA VAL A 307 -25.52 3.75 -25.83
C VAL A 307 -27.05 3.83 -25.83
N PRO A 308 -27.75 3.20 -26.82
CA PRO A 308 -29.18 3.20 -26.89
C PRO A 308 -29.85 2.50 -25.71
N ASP A 309 -31.01 3.00 -25.27
CA ASP A 309 -31.78 2.37 -24.19
C ASP A 309 -32.21 0.92 -24.49
N ALA A 310 -32.30 0.55 -25.77
CA ALA A 310 -32.57 -0.84 -26.16
C ALA A 310 -31.41 -1.78 -25.76
N THR A 311 -30.16 -1.32 -25.86
CA THR A 311 -28.99 -2.08 -25.45
C THR A 311 -28.95 -2.24 -23.92
N ILE A 312 -29.22 -1.15 -23.19
CA ILE A 312 -29.33 -1.16 -21.73
C ILE A 312 -30.40 -2.16 -21.26
N ARG A 313 -31.58 -2.14 -21.87
CA ARG A 313 -32.65 -3.09 -21.56
C ARG A 313 -32.29 -4.53 -21.79
N ARG A 314 -31.56 -4.83 -22.87
CA ARG A 314 -31.07 -6.20 -23.14
C ARG A 314 -30.09 -6.68 -22.05
N THR A 315 -29.17 -5.81 -21.62
CA THR A 315 -28.24 -6.16 -20.53
C THR A 315 -28.98 -6.29 -19.19
N GLN A 316 -30.06 -5.52 -18.96
CA GLN A 316 -30.93 -5.71 -17.78
C GLN A 316 -31.67 -7.06 -17.81
N GLU A 317 -32.14 -7.50 -18.96
CA GLU A 317 -32.75 -8.83 -19.15
C GLU A 317 -31.72 -9.94 -18.85
N GLU A 318 -30.50 -9.82 -19.38
CA GLU A 318 -29.39 -10.73 -19.09
C GLU A 318 -29.04 -10.78 -17.60
N LEU A 319 -28.98 -9.61 -16.94
CA LEU A 319 -28.74 -9.53 -15.49
C LEU A 319 -29.85 -10.22 -14.69
N ASN A 320 -31.13 -10.07 -15.10
CA ASN A 320 -32.26 -10.75 -14.49
C ASN A 320 -32.12 -12.28 -14.61
N ASP A 321 -31.79 -12.79 -15.81
CA ASP A 321 -31.64 -14.22 -16.07
C ASP A 321 -30.48 -14.80 -15.25
N LEU A 322 -29.34 -14.10 -15.19
CA LEU A 322 -28.18 -14.51 -14.39
C LEU A 322 -28.52 -14.54 -12.89
N TYR A 323 -29.22 -13.51 -12.39
CA TYR A 323 -29.60 -13.42 -10.99
C TYR A 323 -30.60 -14.51 -10.61
N ASP A 324 -31.63 -14.75 -11.41
CA ASP A 324 -32.66 -15.75 -11.13
C ASP A 324 -32.09 -17.19 -11.17
N ASN A 325 -31.18 -17.45 -12.13
CA ASN A 325 -30.45 -18.71 -12.18
C ASN A 325 -29.54 -18.89 -10.95
N PHE A 326 -28.80 -17.84 -10.56
CA PHE A 326 -27.93 -17.89 -9.40
C PHE A 326 -28.71 -18.08 -8.11
N SER A 327 -29.71 -17.22 -7.85
CA SER A 327 -30.46 -17.22 -6.61
C SER A 327 -31.29 -18.49 -6.41
N SER A 328 -31.80 -19.09 -7.48
CA SER A 328 -32.52 -20.38 -7.41
C SER A 328 -31.64 -21.54 -6.94
N ARG A 329 -30.32 -21.49 -7.22
CA ARG A 329 -29.36 -22.55 -6.86
C ARG A 329 -28.65 -22.29 -5.55
N PHE A 330 -28.33 -21.06 -5.24
CA PHE A 330 -27.41 -20.68 -4.17
C PHE A 330 -28.01 -19.72 -3.13
N GLY A 331 -29.28 -19.33 -3.28
CA GLY A 331 -29.94 -18.36 -2.44
C GLY A 331 -29.50 -16.91 -2.73
N LEU A 332 -29.89 -15.99 -1.89
CA LEU A 332 -29.62 -14.57 -2.04
C LEU A 332 -28.12 -14.28 -2.07
N VAL A 333 -27.70 -13.28 -2.85
CA VAL A 333 -26.31 -12.79 -2.90
C VAL A 333 -25.82 -12.44 -1.48
N ASN A 334 -26.69 -11.78 -0.69
CA ASN A 334 -26.41 -11.43 0.70
C ASN A 334 -26.38 -12.63 1.68
N SER A 335 -26.68 -13.86 1.22
CA SER A 335 -26.68 -15.03 2.12
C SER A 335 -25.27 -15.31 2.65
N ARG A 336 -25.22 -15.86 3.88
CA ARG A 336 -23.95 -16.21 4.53
C ARG A 336 -23.05 -17.11 3.69
N GLY A 337 -23.63 -18.06 2.93
CA GLY A 337 -22.86 -18.98 2.10
C GLY A 337 -22.18 -18.28 0.92
N ASN A 338 -22.85 -17.29 0.32
CA ASN A 338 -22.31 -16.48 -0.78
C ASN A 338 -21.30 -15.46 -0.26
N ALA A 339 -21.54 -14.85 0.91
CA ALA A 339 -20.59 -13.98 1.59
C ALA A 339 -19.26 -14.71 1.88
N LEU A 340 -19.30 -15.90 2.45
CA LEU A 340 -18.10 -16.69 2.75
C LEU A 340 -17.30 -17.06 1.48
N ALA A 341 -17.98 -17.25 0.34
CA ALA A 341 -17.34 -17.62 -0.90
C ALA A 341 -16.74 -16.43 -1.68
N PHE A 342 -17.31 -15.23 -1.54
CA PHE A 342 -17.02 -14.10 -2.44
C PHE A 342 -16.72 -12.77 -1.72
N ALA A 343 -16.75 -12.70 -0.38
CA ALA A 343 -16.52 -11.46 0.37
C ALA A 343 -15.12 -10.85 0.13
N ASP A 344 -14.19 -11.65 -0.35
CA ASP A 344 -12.82 -11.19 -0.70
C ASP A 344 -12.74 -10.49 -2.04
N ASP A 345 -13.78 -10.59 -2.89
CA ASP A 345 -13.84 -9.84 -4.15
C ASP A 345 -14.13 -8.36 -3.88
N SER A 346 -13.37 -7.49 -4.54
CA SER A 346 -13.50 -6.04 -4.38
C SER A 346 -14.87 -5.49 -4.77
N SER A 347 -15.65 -6.25 -5.55
CA SER A 347 -17.00 -5.89 -6.00
C SER A 347 -18.12 -6.59 -5.22
N TYR A 348 -17.80 -7.33 -4.15
CA TYR A 348 -18.82 -8.05 -3.39
C TYR A 348 -19.97 -7.14 -2.91
N TYR A 349 -19.66 -5.99 -2.33
CA TYR A 349 -20.67 -5.05 -1.84
C TYR A 349 -21.52 -4.42 -2.97
N LEU A 350 -20.95 -4.27 -4.17
CA LEU A 350 -21.72 -3.86 -5.34
C LEU A 350 -22.78 -4.93 -5.68
N LEU A 351 -22.43 -6.20 -5.61
CA LEU A 351 -23.38 -7.29 -5.83
C LEU A 351 -24.44 -7.37 -4.72
N CYS A 352 -24.06 -7.13 -3.47
CA CYS A 352 -25.02 -7.06 -2.37
C CYS A 352 -26.11 -5.98 -2.59
N SER A 353 -25.76 -4.89 -3.28
CA SER A 353 -26.71 -3.82 -3.59
C SER A 353 -27.76 -4.18 -4.65
N LEU A 354 -27.66 -5.35 -5.28
CA LEU A 354 -28.69 -5.89 -6.18
C LEU A 354 -29.97 -6.32 -5.43
N GLU A 355 -29.88 -6.51 -4.13
CA GLU A 355 -30.98 -6.98 -3.28
C GLU A 355 -31.39 -5.90 -2.29
N VAL A 356 -32.66 -5.59 -2.22
CA VAL A 356 -33.29 -4.82 -1.14
C VAL A 356 -33.92 -5.82 -0.19
N LEU A 357 -33.39 -5.87 1.02
CA LEU A 357 -33.81 -6.82 2.05
C LEU A 357 -34.72 -6.14 3.07
N ASP A 358 -35.65 -6.90 3.64
CA ASP A 358 -36.48 -6.47 4.75
C ASP A 358 -35.73 -6.58 6.10
N GLU A 359 -36.42 -6.24 7.20
CA GLU A 359 -35.85 -6.29 8.56
C GLU A 359 -35.45 -7.71 9.01
N ASN A 360 -35.96 -8.75 8.35
CA ASN A 360 -35.66 -10.15 8.64
C ASN A 360 -34.53 -10.70 7.76
N GLY A 361 -34.02 -9.89 6.79
CA GLY A 361 -33.02 -10.32 5.83
C GLY A 361 -33.57 -11.12 4.65
N GLU A 362 -34.90 -11.09 4.44
CA GLU A 362 -35.55 -11.69 3.29
C GLU A 362 -35.63 -10.68 2.12
N LEU A 363 -35.68 -11.20 0.89
CA LEU A 363 -35.73 -10.34 -0.29
C LEU A 363 -37.08 -9.61 -0.38
N GLU A 364 -37.07 -8.30 -0.15
CA GLU A 364 -38.23 -7.44 -0.41
C GLU A 364 -38.43 -7.21 -1.90
N ARG A 365 -37.36 -6.84 -2.61
CA ARG A 365 -37.35 -6.63 -4.06
C ARG A 365 -35.94 -6.62 -4.62
N LYS A 366 -35.85 -6.84 -5.94
CA LYS A 366 -34.62 -6.57 -6.68
C LYS A 366 -34.36 -5.06 -6.76
N ALA A 367 -33.09 -4.64 -6.87
CA ALA A 367 -32.72 -3.24 -7.04
C ALA A 367 -33.26 -2.64 -8.36
N ASP A 368 -33.38 -1.33 -8.40
CA ASP A 368 -33.95 -0.61 -9.54
C ASP A 368 -33.14 -0.80 -10.84
N MET A 369 -31.86 -1.09 -10.76
CA MET A 369 -31.02 -1.29 -11.95
C MET A 369 -31.44 -2.47 -12.82
N PHE A 370 -32.23 -3.43 -12.30
CA PHE A 370 -32.79 -4.53 -13.07
C PHE A 370 -33.88 -4.11 -14.07
N THR A 371 -34.51 -2.95 -13.86
CA THR A 371 -35.69 -2.57 -14.60
C THR A 371 -35.62 -1.18 -15.21
N ARG A 372 -34.77 -0.29 -14.69
CA ARG A 372 -34.67 1.09 -15.16
C ARG A 372 -33.25 1.61 -15.16
N ARG A 373 -32.98 2.66 -15.92
CA ARG A 373 -31.71 3.38 -15.90
C ARG A 373 -31.55 4.06 -14.56
N THR A 374 -30.47 3.77 -13.84
CA THR A 374 -30.16 4.31 -12.50
C THR A 374 -29.04 5.35 -12.54
N ILE A 375 -28.25 5.37 -13.62
CA ILE A 375 -27.13 6.30 -13.81
C ILE A 375 -27.47 7.19 -15.00
N LYS A 376 -27.41 8.51 -14.80
CA LYS A 376 -27.49 9.48 -15.90
C LYS A 376 -26.11 9.65 -16.50
N PRO A 377 -25.94 9.59 -17.83
CA PRO A 377 -24.66 9.87 -18.46
C PRO A 377 -24.26 11.31 -18.12
N HIS A 378 -22.95 11.52 -17.99
CA HIS A 378 -22.42 12.87 -17.88
C HIS A 378 -22.59 13.55 -19.25
N GLU A 379 -23.55 14.43 -19.37
CA GLU A 379 -23.67 15.30 -20.54
C GLU A 379 -22.64 16.40 -20.42
N VAL A 380 -21.63 16.37 -21.29
CA VAL A 380 -20.73 17.51 -21.44
C VAL A 380 -21.54 18.68 -21.94
N VAL A 381 -21.72 19.67 -21.08
CA VAL A 381 -22.39 20.91 -21.48
C VAL A 381 -21.46 21.67 -22.40
N THR A 382 -21.84 21.75 -23.69
CA THR A 382 -21.01 22.40 -24.72
C THR A 382 -21.38 23.86 -24.93
N SER A 383 -22.53 24.32 -24.39
CA SER A 383 -22.94 25.72 -24.45
C SER A 383 -23.90 26.07 -23.32
N VAL A 384 -23.82 27.32 -22.85
CA VAL A 384 -24.70 27.89 -21.83
C VAL A 384 -25.12 29.33 -22.22
N ASP A 385 -26.25 29.78 -21.73
CA ASP A 385 -26.80 31.09 -22.08
C ASP A 385 -26.21 32.23 -21.25
N THR A 386 -25.76 31.95 -20.03
CA THR A 386 -25.34 32.96 -19.06
C THR A 386 -23.91 32.78 -18.57
N ALA A 387 -23.25 33.92 -18.26
CA ALA A 387 -21.93 33.93 -17.65
C ALA A 387 -21.89 33.23 -16.26
N SER A 388 -23.01 33.28 -15.52
CA SER A 388 -23.11 32.63 -14.20
C SER A 388 -23.13 31.10 -14.32
N GLU A 389 -23.77 30.55 -15.33
CA GLU A 389 -23.77 29.12 -15.63
C GLU A 389 -22.37 28.67 -16.09
N ALA A 390 -21.73 29.44 -16.98
CA ALA A 390 -20.37 29.19 -17.42
C ALA A 390 -19.37 29.20 -16.25
N LEU A 391 -19.53 30.14 -15.31
CA LEU A 391 -18.71 30.21 -14.10
C LEU A 391 -18.92 28.97 -13.20
N ALA A 392 -20.14 28.55 -12.99
CA ALA A 392 -20.46 27.37 -12.21
C ALA A 392 -19.83 26.10 -12.82
N LEU A 393 -19.91 25.96 -14.15
CA LEU A 393 -19.25 24.85 -14.87
C LEU A 393 -17.74 24.93 -14.82
N SER A 394 -17.16 26.12 -14.98
CA SER A 394 -15.72 26.34 -14.88
C SER A 394 -15.20 25.93 -13.50
N ILE A 395 -15.87 26.33 -12.43
CA ILE A 395 -15.49 25.91 -11.07
C ILE A 395 -15.64 24.41 -10.88
N SER A 396 -16.71 23.80 -11.43
CA SER A 396 -16.99 22.37 -11.29
C SER A 396 -16.00 21.49 -12.08
N GLU A 397 -15.66 21.86 -13.31
CA GLU A 397 -14.89 21.01 -14.24
C GLU A 397 -13.40 21.33 -14.28
N LYS A 398 -13.02 22.60 -14.05
CA LYS A 398 -11.64 23.09 -14.08
C LYS A 398 -11.09 23.40 -12.68
N ALA A 399 -11.90 23.21 -11.63
CA ALA A 399 -11.55 23.55 -10.25
C ALA A 399 -11.14 25.03 -10.05
N GLY A 400 -11.60 25.94 -10.93
CA GLY A 400 -11.27 27.36 -10.89
C GLY A 400 -11.99 28.16 -11.96
N VAL A 401 -11.76 29.49 -11.98
CA VAL A 401 -12.30 30.38 -13.01
C VAL A 401 -11.39 30.32 -14.24
N ASP A 402 -11.85 29.65 -15.29
CA ASP A 402 -11.18 29.58 -16.59
C ASP A 402 -11.99 30.41 -17.62
N MET A 403 -11.49 31.60 -17.92
CA MET A 403 -12.18 32.58 -18.76
C MET A 403 -12.27 32.12 -20.22
N GLU A 404 -11.24 31.40 -20.71
CA GLU A 404 -11.22 30.86 -22.08
C GLU A 404 -12.34 29.80 -22.21
N TYR A 405 -12.41 28.86 -21.29
CA TYR A 405 -13.46 27.84 -21.23
C TYR A 405 -14.88 28.47 -21.11
N MET A 406 -15.01 29.50 -20.26
CA MET A 406 -16.26 30.21 -20.10
C MET A 406 -16.68 30.93 -21.40
N SER A 407 -15.71 31.47 -22.17
CA SER A 407 -15.94 32.11 -23.45
C SER A 407 -16.37 31.11 -24.53
N GLU A 408 -15.77 29.94 -24.54
CA GLU A 408 -16.17 28.83 -25.41
C GLU A 408 -17.66 28.42 -25.15
N LEU A 409 -18.01 28.26 -23.87
CA LEU A 409 -19.35 27.84 -23.45
C LEU A 409 -20.44 28.88 -23.77
N THR A 410 -20.14 30.18 -23.64
CA THR A 410 -21.15 31.24 -23.80
C THR A 410 -21.14 31.87 -25.17
N GLY A 411 -20.04 31.70 -25.93
CA GLY A 411 -19.80 32.46 -27.19
C GLY A 411 -19.60 33.97 -26.99
N LYS A 412 -19.30 34.42 -25.74
CA LYS A 412 -19.11 35.84 -25.38
C LYS A 412 -17.65 36.11 -25.06
N SER A 413 -17.17 37.31 -25.31
CA SER A 413 -15.83 37.71 -24.96
C SER A 413 -15.60 37.76 -23.44
N GLU A 414 -14.35 37.64 -22.99
CA GLU A 414 -14.00 37.75 -21.58
C GLU A 414 -14.49 39.07 -20.94
N GLU A 415 -14.38 40.20 -21.69
CA GLU A 415 -14.79 41.51 -21.20
C GLU A 415 -16.31 41.58 -20.97
N GLU A 416 -17.14 40.94 -21.79
CA GLU A 416 -18.58 40.84 -21.61
C GLU A 416 -18.98 39.97 -20.43
N GLN A 417 -18.16 38.98 -20.10
CA GLN A 417 -18.41 38.07 -18.99
C GLN A 417 -18.06 38.67 -17.65
N ILE A 418 -16.92 39.38 -17.56
CA ILE A 418 -16.47 40.05 -16.31
C ILE A 418 -17.49 41.06 -15.83
N GLY A 419 -18.10 41.81 -16.73
CA GLY A 419 -19.13 42.82 -16.36
C GLY A 419 -20.45 42.25 -15.88
N ARG A 420 -20.76 40.96 -16.08
CA ARG A 420 -22.04 40.31 -15.74
C ARG A 420 -21.93 39.27 -14.61
N ALA A 421 -20.75 38.83 -14.26
CA ALA A 421 -20.52 37.89 -13.13
C ALA A 421 -20.53 38.59 -11.75
N HIS A 422 -20.62 39.93 -11.74
CA HIS A 422 -20.65 40.74 -10.50
C HIS A 422 -22.04 41.30 -10.14
N VAL A 423 -23.13 40.79 -10.75
CA VAL A 423 -24.50 41.23 -10.41
C VAL A 423 -25.25 40.11 -9.68
#